data_5f0db27726773546b163f2ed7e24d870
#
_entry.id   5f0db27726773546b163f2ed7e24d870
#
_cell.length_a   1.000
_cell.length_b   1.000
_cell.length_c   1.000
_cell.angle_alpha   90.00
_cell.angle_beta   90.00
_cell.angle_gamma   90.00
#
_symmetry.space_group_name_H-M   'P 1'
#
loop_
_entity.id
_entity.type
_entity.pdbx_description
1 polymer ?
#
loop_
_entity_poly.entity_id
_entity_poly.type
_entity_poly.pdbx_seq_one_letter_code
_entity_poly.pdbx_strand_id
1 'polypeptide(L)'
;MSRVRADRFSDREGSGAPRFDAGIVVAGLSTFSGNVSIAGTLTYDDVTNIDSVGLITARSGIIATGVVTATSFVSGGLEVSPSELIDSGSTTRVSANTSGAVITGILTATAGNDLNGYKVENGSISGSGINGVINYNLDDGHIQKYTGSTGGNYGPNFRVSGSKTLSSIMDVGDVVTTTLMVSSSSHYLTNGNIQIDGSTSNLDIDYVGGDAPDSANGSGFDIYTFTIQKTSTTPAYHIVVNAMGAD
;
A
#
# COMPACT_ATOMS: atom_id res chain seq x y z
N MET A 1 -12.70 37.04 63.00
CA MET A 1 -13.10 36.05 61.95
C MET A 1 -14.34 35.35 62.47
N SER A 2 -15.41 35.34 61.66
CA SER A 2 -16.63 34.60 61.97
C SER A 2 -16.47 33.14 61.55
N ARG A 3 -16.83 32.21 62.37
CA ARG A 3 -16.82 30.79 62.08
C ARG A 3 -18.19 30.18 62.32
N VAL A 4 -18.69 29.39 61.38
CA VAL A 4 -19.90 28.58 61.51
C VAL A 4 -19.45 27.11 61.59
N ARG A 5 -19.92 26.37 62.59
CA ARG A 5 -19.74 24.92 62.73
C ARG A 5 -21.12 24.30 62.58
N ALA A 6 -21.30 23.45 61.57
CA ALA A 6 -22.53 22.75 61.35
C ALA A 6 -22.24 21.38 60.73
N ASP A 7 -22.99 20.35 61.16
CA ASP A 7 -22.89 19.01 60.58
C ASP A 7 -23.66 18.90 59.25
N ARG A 8 -24.59 19.86 59.02
CA ARG A 8 -25.40 19.89 57.82
C ARG A 8 -25.80 21.33 57.45
N PHE A 9 -25.73 21.62 56.15
CA PHE A 9 -26.30 22.82 55.56
C PHE A 9 -27.50 22.46 54.69
N SER A 10 -28.60 23.10 54.84
CA SER A 10 -29.79 23.01 53.98
C SER A 10 -30.27 24.43 53.66
N ASP A 11 -31.23 24.54 52.76
CA ASP A 11 -31.95 25.79 52.54
C ASP A 11 -32.73 26.21 53.81
N ARG A 12 -33.28 27.41 53.81
CA ARG A 12 -34.01 27.96 54.97
C ARG A 12 -35.19 27.09 55.39
N GLU A 13 -35.84 26.43 54.47
CA GLU A 13 -37.01 25.59 54.69
C GLU A 13 -36.68 24.13 55.02
N GLY A 14 -35.39 23.76 54.89
CA GLY A 14 -34.87 22.40 55.19
C GLY A 14 -35.21 21.39 54.10
N SER A 15 -35.77 21.78 52.99
CA SER A 15 -36.26 20.93 51.90
C SER A 15 -35.47 21.01 50.60
N GLY A 16 -34.64 22.03 50.46
CA GLY A 16 -33.85 22.27 49.23
C GLY A 16 -32.33 22.31 49.43
N ALA A 17 -31.63 22.62 48.36
CA ALA A 17 -30.18 22.80 48.39
C ALA A 17 -29.80 24.21 48.89
N PRO A 18 -28.75 24.37 49.70
CA PRO A 18 -28.24 25.68 50.07
C PRO A 18 -27.71 26.43 48.85
N ARG A 19 -27.97 27.73 48.81
CA ARG A 19 -27.51 28.63 47.73
C ARG A 19 -26.37 29.53 48.24
N PHE A 20 -25.31 29.65 47.45
CA PHE A 20 -24.18 30.51 47.73
C PHE A 20 -24.01 31.49 46.60
N ASP A 21 -24.49 32.72 46.77
CA ASP A 21 -24.53 33.73 45.69
C ASP A 21 -23.16 34.31 45.35
N ALA A 22 -22.23 34.27 46.27
CA ALA A 22 -20.84 34.73 46.07
C ALA A 22 -19.81 33.59 45.82
N GLY A 23 -20.29 32.35 45.67
CA GLY A 23 -19.43 31.19 45.44
C GLY A 23 -18.94 30.49 46.72
N ILE A 24 -18.20 29.43 46.53
CA ILE A 24 -17.62 28.60 47.63
C ILE A 24 -16.12 28.46 47.37
N VAL A 25 -15.30 28.69 48.37
CA VAL A 25 -13.87 28.37 48.36
C VAL A 25 -13.64 27.22 49.35
N VAL A 26 -13.14 26.10 48.83
CA VAL A 26 -12.77 24.93 49.63
C VAL A 26 -11.26 24.80 49.59
N ALA A 27 -10.62 24.94 50.76
CA ALA A 27 -9.17 24.84 50.89
C ALA A 27 -8.71 23.39 51.16
N GLY A 28 -9.45 22.40 50.70
CA GLY A 28 -9.15 21.00 50.91
C GLY A 28 -9.92 20.10 49.96
N LEU A 29 -10.09 18.84 50.31
CA LEU A 29 -10.80 17.86 49.50
C LEU A 29 -12.30 18.16 49.48
N SER A 30 -12.89 18.17 48.31
CA SER A 30 -14.36 18.14 48.09
C SER A 30 -14.75 16.81 47.45
N THR A 31 -15.72 16.12 48.01
CA THR A 31 -16.26 14.88 47.45
C THR A 31 -17.73 15.11 47.06
N PHE A 32 -18.05 14.86 45.81
CA PHE A 32 -19.43 14.89 45.29
C PHE A 32 -19.87 13.45 45.01
N SER A 33 -20.89 12.98 45.74
CA SER A 33 -21.42 11.61 45.57
C SER A 33 -22.49 11.52 44.45
N GLY A 34 -22.84 12.61 43.83
CA GLY A 34 -23.82 12.71 42.76
C GLY A 34 -23.30 13.51 41.57
N ASN A 35 -24.17 13.80 40.61
CA ASN A 35 -23.83 14.56 39.44
C ASN A 35 -23.42 16.00 39.78
N VAL A 36 -22.40 16.51 39.11
CA VAL A 36 -21.97 17.91 39.17
C VAL A 36 -22.32 18.56 37.82
N SER A 37 -23.12 19.63 37.87
CA SER A 37 -23.44 20.45 36.72
C SER A 37 -22.71 21.79 36.79
N ILE A 38 -21.90 22.10 35.78
CA ILE A 38 -21.11 23.31 35.70
C ILE A 38 -21.59 24.08 34.46
N ALA A 39 -22.25 25.20 34.66
CA ALA A 39 -22.76 26.06 33.57
C ALA A 39 -21.71 27.00 32.98
N GLY A 40 -20.54 27.11 33.62
CA GLY A 40 -19.42 27.95 33.21
C GLY A 40 -18.20 27.12 32.83
N THR A 41 -17.03 27.72 33.00
CA THR A 41 -15.76 27.07 32.74
C THR A 41 -15.30 26.26 33.95
N LEU A 42 -14.91 25.02 33.75
CA LEU A 42 -14.16 24.21 34.71
C LEU A 42 -12.67 24.32 34.37
N THR A 43 -11.87 24.89 35.28
CA THR A 43 -10.43 24.95 35.15
C THR A 43 -9.81 24.03 36.18
N TYR A 44 -8.89 23.17 35.76
CA TYR A 44 -8.12 22.30 36.66
C TYR A 44 -6.66 22.23 36.16
N ASP A 45 -5.74 22.10 37.10
CA ASP A 45 -4.31 22.04 36.82
C ASP A 45 -3.86 20.62 36.49
N ASP A 46 -4.50 19.59 37.08
CA ASP A 46 -4.17 18.18 36.85
C ASP A 46 -5.43 17.31 36.94
N VAL A 47 -5.60 16.42 35.95
CA VAL A 47 -6.63 15.39 35.92
C VAL A 47 -6.00 14.06 35.58
N THR A 48 -6.02 13.14 36.55
CA THR A 48 -5.42 11.81 36.36
C THR A 48 -6.19 10.98 35.34
N ASN A 49 -7.54 11.03 35.36
CA ASN A 49 -8.40 10.29 34.44
C ASN A 49 -9.61 11.13 33.99
N ILE A 50 -9.92 11.07 32.70
CA ILE A 50 -11.17 11.56 32.13
C ILE A 50 -11.84 10.37 31.46
N ASP A 51 -13.04 9.99 31.96
CA ASP A 51 -13.91 9.02 31.32
C ASP A 51 -15.13 9.75 30.75
N SER A 52 -15.32 9.66 29.43
CA SER A 52 -16.44 10.28 28.73
C SER A 52 -17.22 9.22 27.98
N VAL A 53 -18.46 9.02 28.37
CA VAL A 53 -19.39 8.09 27.70
C VAL A 53 -19.99 8.67 26.42
N GLY A 54 -19.76 9.96 26.16
CA GLY A 54 -20.31 10.68 25.01
C GLY A 54 -19.26 11.39 24.18
N LEU A 55 -19.68 12.47 23.52
CA LEU A 55 -18.82 13.28 22.67
C LEU A 55 -17.91 14.21 23.47
N ILE A 56 -16.62 14.21 23.15
CA ILE A 56 -15.67 15.23 23.59
C ILE A 56 -15.44 16.21 22.44
N THR A 57 -15.73 17.50 22.65
CA THR A 57 -15.46 18.55 21.68
C THR A 57 -14.27 19.39 22.14
N ALA A 58 -13.14 19.26 21.46
CA ALA A 58 -11.95 20.10 21.66
C ALA A 58 -11.87 21.13 20.53
N ARG A 59 -12.04 22.42 20.82
CA ARG A 59 -12.07 23.47 19.81
C ARG A 59 -10.67 23.94 19.34
N SER A 60 -9.67 23.72 20.18
CA SER A 60 -8.29 24.16 19.88
C SER A 60 -7.31 23.00 19.68
N GLY A 61 -7.79 21.76 19.78
CA GLY A 61 -6.97 20.56 19.59
C GLY A 61 -6.82 19.70 20.84
N ILE A 62 -6.26 18.51 20.64
CA ILE A 62 -5.90 17.53 21.66
C ILE A 62 -4.43 17.20 21.44
N ILE A 63 -3.61 17.36 22.48
CA ILE A 63 -2.20 16.93 22.47
C ILE A 63 -2.14 15.66 23.31
N ALA A 64 -1.79 14.53 22.68
CA ALA A 64 -1.56 13.26 23.34
C ALA A 64 -0.08 12.90 23.23
N THR A 65 0.61 12.78 24.34
CA THR A 65 2.02 12.33 24.39
C THR A 65 2.14 10.80 24.40
N GLY A 66 1.03 10.09 24.53
CA GLY A 66 0.92 8.63 24.52
C GLY A 66 0.16 8.09 23.31
N VAL A 67 -0.39 6.89 23.47
CA VAL A 67 -1.16 6.22 22.42
C VAL A 67 -2.59 6.75 22.39
N VAL A 68 -3.10 7.07 21.19
CA VAL A 68 -4.51 7.33 20.93
C VAL A 68 -5.09 6.12 20.22
N THR A 69 -6.04 5.43 20.87
CA THR A 69 -6.75 4.28 20.28
C THR A 69 -8.15 4.71 19.84
N ALA A 70 -8.47 4.51 18.59
CA ALA A 70 -9.78 4.80 18.01
C ALA A 70 -10.15 3.76 16.94
N THR A 71 -11.44 3.46 16.79
CA THR A 71 -11.93 2.62 15.67
C THR A 71 -11.77 3.30 14.32
N SER A 72 -11.81 4.63 14.29
CA SER A 72 -11.55 5.40 13.07
C SER A 72 -11.11 6.82 13.42
N PHE A 73 -10.30 7.40 12.55
CA PHE A 73 -10.00 8.83 12.52
C PHE A 73 -10.61 9.42 11.25
N VAL A 74 -11.49 10.41 11.41
CA VAL A 74 -12.07 11.15 10.28
C VAL A 74 -11.54 12.58 10.34
N SER A 75 -10.85 12.99 9.29
CA SER A 75 -10.23 14.32 9.21
C SER A 75 -10.45 14.92 7.82
N GLY A 76 -10.70 16.22 7.75
CA GLY A 76 -10.72 17.00 6.50
C GLY A 76 -9.32 17.29 5.93
N GLY A 77 -8.26 17.00 6.70
CA GLY A 77 -6.85 17.04 6.33
C GLY A 77 -6.10 16.16 7.30
N LEU A 78 -5.74 14.95 6.88
CA LEU A 78 -5.00 14.01 7.71
C LEU A 78 -3.51 14.33 7.62
N GLU A 79 -2.94 14.91 8.67
CA GLU A 79 -1.50 14.88 8.90
C GLU A 79 -1.21 13.73 9.87
N VAL A 80 -0.66 12.64 9.38
CA VAL A 80 -0.18 11.53 10.19
C VAL A 80 1.35 11.64 10.22
N SER A 81 1.88 12.16 11.30
CA SER A 81 3.28 12.03 11.65
C SER A 81 3.34 11.25 12.96
N PRO A 82 4.04 10.19 13.01
CA PRO A 82 5.27 9.79 12.37
C PRO A 82 5.07 8.69 11.32
N SER A 83 6.01 8.65 10.50
CA SER A 83 6.56 7.77 9.46
C SER A 83 5.85 6.48 9.03
N GLU A 84 4.78 6.00 9.63
CA GLU A 84 4.22 4.71 9.23
C GLU A 84 2.69 4.63 9.37
N LEU A 85 2.04 4.09 8.34
CA LEU A 85 0.68 3.57 8.41
C LEU A 85 0.76 2.04 8.56
N ILE A 86 0.28 1.53 9.67
CA ILE A 86 0.33 0.11 10.03
C ILE A 86 -1.09 -0.47 9.98
N ASP A 87 -1.26 -1.64 9.38
CA ASP A 87 -2.54 -2.33 9.36
C ASP A 87 -2.83 -3.10 10.67
N SER A 88 -4.03 -3.65 10.79
CA SER A 88 -4.46 -4.43 11.95
C SER A 88 -3.63 -5.71 12.19
N GLY A 89 -2.86 -6.16 11.19
CA GLY A 89 -1.93 -7.29 11.30
C GLY A 89 -0.51 -6.88 11.69
N SER A 90 -0.31 -5.63 12.14
CA SER A 90 0.99 -5.05 12.49
C SER A 90 1.97 -5.00 11.32
N THR A 91 1.47 -4.96 10.08
CA THR A 91 2.30 -4.81 8.89
C THR A 91 2.33 -3.35 8.46
N THR A 92 3.52 -2.77 8.38
CA THR A 92 3.71 -1.41 7.84
C THR A 92 3.34 -1.40 6.35
N ARG A 93 2.34 -0.61 5.99
CA ARG A 93 1.87 -0.46 4.61
C ARG A 93 2.47 0.73 3.90
N VAL A 94 2.66 1.82 4.62
CA VAL A 94 3.36 3.01 4.15
C VAL A 94 4.36 3.43 5.21
N SER A 95 5.62 3.49 4.84
CA SER A 95 6.70 4.04 5.67
C SER A 95 7.27 5.28 4.99
N ALA A 96 7.28 6.40 5.69
CA ALA A 96 7.91 7.63 5.22
C ALA A 96 9.24 7.85 5.97
N ASN A 97 10.29 8.14 5.23
CA ASN A 97 11.61 8.45 5.77
C ASN A 97 12.24 9.61 5.00
N THR A 98 13.48 9.98 5.33
CA THR A 98 14.19 11.06 4.65
C THR A 98 14.42 10.86 3.15
N SER A 99 14.22 9.65 2.64
CA SER A 99 14.37 9.29 1.23
C SER A 99 13.03 9.18 0.50
N GLY A 100 11.90 9.32 1.19
CA GLY A 100 10.56 9.23 0.60
C GLY A 100 9.61 8.31 1.35
N ALA A 101 8.59 7.81 0.65
CA ALA A 101 7.63 6.85 1.17
C ALA A 101 7.86 5.46 0.56
N VAL A 102 7.90 4.43 1.40
CA VAL A 102 7.92 3.02 0.98
C VAL A 102 6.53 2.44 1.14
N ILE A 103 5.96 1.92 0.06
CA ILE A 103 4.66 1.25 0.06
C ILE A 103 4.89 -0.25 -0.07
N THR A 104 4.54 -1.01 0.96
CA THR A 104 4.63 -2.47 0.95
C THR A 104 3.31 -3.05 0.44
N GLY A 105 3.29 -3.48 -0.81
CA GLY A 105 2.10 -4.00 -1.49
C GLY A 105 1.84 -3.33 -2.84
N ILE A 106 0.60 -3.27 -3.25
CA ILE A 106 0.17 -2.66 -4.51
C ILE A 106 -0.31 -1.24 -4.24
N LEU A 107 0.25 -0.28 -5.00
CA LEU A 107 -0.30 1.08 -5.07
C LEU A 107 -1.31 1.13 -6.22
N THR A 108 -2.59 1.32 -5.91
CA THR A 108 -3.63 1.54 -6.91
C THR A 108 -3.94 3.03 -7.00
N ALA A 109 -3.65 3.65 -8.15
CA ALA A 109 -4.02 5.02 -8.44
C ALA A 109 -5.11 5.04 -9.52
N THR A 110 -6.33 5.46 -9.15
CA THR A 110 -7.50 5.42 -10.05
C THR A 110 -7.56 6.58 -11.05
N ALA A 111 -6.77 7.63 -10.83
CA ALA A 111 -6.72 8.82 -11.70
C ALA A 111 -5.35 9.03 -12.37
N GLY A 112 -4.46 8.06 -12.28
CA GLY A 112 -3.10 8.11 -12.82
C GLY A 112 -2.04 8.42 -11.77
N ASN A 113 -0.78 8.13 -12.12
CA ASN A 113 0.41 8.47 -11.34
C ASN A 113 1.20 9.54 -12.08
N ASP A 114 1.42 10.69 -11.47
CA ASP A 114 2.40 11.68 -11.93
C ASP A 114 3.71 11.45 -11.17
N LEU A 115 4.70 10.90 -11.86
CA LEU A 115 6.03 10.65 -11.33
C LEU A 115 6.98 11.73 -11.88
N ASN A 116 7.12 12.81 -11.14
CA ASN A 116 8.03 13.89 -11.49
C ASN A 116 9.46 13.52 -11.10
N GLY A 117 10.15 12.84 -12.00
CA GLY A 117 11.52 12.34 -11.79
C GLY A 117 11.81 11.10 -12.62
N TYR A 118 12.87 10.39 -12.26
CA TYR A 118 13.21 9.13 -12.89
C TYR A 118 12.57 7.95 -12.14
N LYS A 119 12.21 6.91 -12.90
CA LYS A 119 11.69 5.64 -12.38
C LYS A 119 12.81 4.61 -12.39
N VAL A 120 13.09 3.99 -11.25
CA VAL A 120 13.96 2.81 -11.17
C VAL A 120 13.06 1.58 -11.04
N GLU A 121 13.16 0.69 -12.02
CA GLU A 121 12.44 -0.59 -11.99
C GLU A 121 13.39 -1.71 -11.56
N ASN A 122 12.84 -2.70 -10.87
CA ASN A 122 13.60 -3.89 -10.54
C ASN A 122 13.80 -4.76 -11.80
N GLY A 123 15.01 -5.25 -11.98
CA GLY A 123 15.35 -6.21 -13.02
C GLY A 123 16.17 -7.35 -12.46
N SER A 124 16.17 -8.49 -13.13
CA SER A 124 16.99 -9.64 -12.75
C SER A 124 18.06 -9.94 -13.79
N ILE A 125 19.21 -10.44 -13.30
CA ILE A 125 20.30 -10.93 -14.13
C ILE A 125 20.60 -12.36 -13.70
N SER A 126 20.45 -13.31 -14.64
CA SER A 126 20.74 -14.72 -14.43
C SER A 126 21.92 -15.17 -15.28
N GLY A 127 22.88 -15.84 -14.68
CA GLY A 127 23.98 -16.54 -15.38
C GLY A 127 23.57 -17.91 -15.95
N SER A 128 22.34 -18.36 -15.70
CA SER A 128 21.86 -19.64 -16.19
C SER A 128 21.62 -19.61 -17.71
N GLY A 129 21.82 -20.74 -18.36
CA GLY A 129 21.38 -20.97 -19.73
C GLY A 129 19.87 -21.15 -19.78
N ILE A 130 19.30 -20.93 -20.97
CA ILE A 130 17.87 -21.15 -21.22
C ILE A 130 17.65 -22.17 -22.32
N ASN A 131 16.52 -22.88 -22.22
CA ASN A 131 16.08 -23.87 -23.22
C ASN A 131 14.57 -24.09 -23.05
N GLY A 132 13.81 -24.10 -24.15
CA GLY A 132 12.39 -24.32 -24.13
C GLY A 132 11.63 -23.22 -23.37
N VAL A 133 10.67 -23.62 -22.57
CA VAL A 133 9.86 -22.69 -21.78
C VAL A 133 10.60 -22.27 -20.50
N ILE A 134 10.79 -20.96 -20.32
CA ILE A 134 11.38 -20.39 -19.11
C ILE A 134 10.32 -19.67 -18.27
N ASN A 135 10.34 -19.88 -16.96
CA ASN A 135 9.43 -19.15 -16.08
C ASN A 135 9.86 -17.68 -15.95
N TYR A 136 9.04 -16.81 -16.48
CA TYR A 136 9.21 -15.37 -16.38
C TYR A 136 8.31 -14.82 -15.26
N ASN A 137 8.88 -14.70 -14.04
CA ASN A 137 8.13 -14.18 -12.91
C ASN A 137 8.25 -12.65 -12.87
N LEU A 138 7.13 -11.94 -12.87
CA LEU A 138 7.13 -10.48 -12.75
C LEU A 138 7.66 -10.00 -11.39
N ASP A 139 7.53 -10.82 -10.34
CA ASP A 139 8.11 -10.53 -9.02
C ASP A 139 9.64 -10.47 -9.04
N ASP A 140 10.30 -11.15 -9.99
CA ASP A 140 11.74 -11.08 -10.20
C ASP A 140 12.18 -9.81 -10.96
N GLY A 141 11.22 -9.05 -11.49
CA GLY A 141 11.42 -7.80 -12.22
C GLY A 141 10.88 -7.82 -13.65
N HIS A 142 10.54 -6.63 -14.14
CA HIS A 142 10.02 -6.43 -15.50
C HIS A 142 11.09 -6.52 -16.60
N ILE A 143 12.37 -6.47 -16.24
CA ILE A 143 13.49 -6.66 -17.16
C ILE A 143 14.31 -7.85 -16.66
N GLN A 144 14.34 -8.93 -17.46
CA GLN A 144 15.09 -10.14 -17.11
C GLN A 144 16.18 -10.40 -18.14
N LYS A 145 17.41 -10.50 -17.68
CA LYS A 145 18.61 -10.72 -18.51
C LYS A 145 19.21 -12.08 -18.21
N TYR A 146 19.34 -12.90 -19.26
CA TYR A 146 20.01 -14.19 -19.21
C TYR A 146 21.35 -14.10 -19.95
N THR A 147 22.44 -14.36 -19.24
CA THR A 147 23.82 -14.27 -19.78
C THR A 147 24.43 -15.63 -20.05
N GLY A 148 23.77 -16.73 -19.69
CA GLY A 148 24.18 -18.09 -19.99
C GLY A 148 23.85 -18.50 -21.42
N SER A 149 24.47 -19.59 -21.90
CA SER A 149 24.25 -20.12 -23.23
C SER A 149 22.82 -20.65 -23.41
N THR A 150 22.25 -20.48 -24.61
CA THR A 150 20.97 -21.09 -24.98
C THR A 150 21.18 -22.53 -25.41
N GLY A 151 20.38 -23.46 -24.89
CA GLY A 151 20.44 -24.90 -25.23
C GLY A 151 19.45 -25.33 -26.30
N GLY A 152 18.56 -24.44 -26.72
CA GLY A 152 17.50 -24.64 -27.71
C GLY A 152 16.64 -23.40 -27.84
N ASN A 153 15.74 -23.40 -28.82
CA ASN A 153 14.77 -22.32 -28.97
C ASN A 153 13.91 -22.20 -27.72
N TYR A 154 13.52 -20.98 -27.34
CA TYR A 154 12.95 -20.67 -26.04
C TYR A 154 11.74 -19.74 -26.14
N GLY A 155 11.05 -19.59 -25.02
CA GLY A 155 10.02 -18.58 -24.81
C GLY A 155 9.65 -18.45 -23.34
N PRO A 156 9.13 -17.28 -22.94
CA PRO A 156 8.72 -17.01 -21.59
C PRO A 156 7.36 -17.63 -21.25
N ASN A 157 7.22 -18.18 -20.06
CA ASN A 157 5.96 -18.42 -19.40
C ASN A 157 5.73 -17.27 -18.41
N PHE A 158 4.92 -16.30 -18.80
CA PHE A 158 4.62 -15.13 -17.99
C PHE A 158 3.69 -15.47 -16.84
N ARG A 159 4.09 -15.12 -15.64
CA ARG A 159 3.33 -15.27 -14.40
C ARG A 159 3.80 -14.26 -13.38
N VAL A 160 3.04 -14.03 -12.31
CA VAL A 160 3.49 -13.13 -11.23
C VAL A 160 4.63 -13.78 -10.44
N SER A 161 4.43 -15.04 -10.01
CA SER A 161 5.43 -15.83 -9.27
C SER A 161 5.19 -17.32 -9.44
N GLY A 162 5.94 -18.16 -8.73
CA GLY A 162 5.72 -19.61 -8.71
C GLY A 162 4.37 -20.04 -8.18
N SER A 163 3.71 -19.20 -7.39
CA SER A 163 2.42 -19.49 -6.73
C SER A 163 1.30 -18.55 -7.13
N LYS A 164 1.58 -17.52 -7.95
CA LYS A 164 0.60 -16.49 -8.31
C LYS A 164 0.59 -16.29 -9.83
N THR A 165 -0.61 -16.40 -10.40
CA THR A 165 -0.83 -16.28 -11.84
C THR A 165 -0.92 -14.84 -12.30
N LEU A 166 -0.56 -14.56 -13.55
CA LEU A 166 -0.76 -13.26 -14.19
C LEU A 166 -2.27 -12.94 -14.31
N SER A 167 -3.06 -13.95 -14.65
CA SER A 167 -4.51 -13.86 -14.73
C SER A 167 -5.18 -13.34 -13.45
N SER A 168 -4.59 -13.61 -12.28
CA SER A 168 -5.17 -13.24 -10.98
C SER A 168 -4.99 -11.76 -10.61
N ILE A 169 -4.13 -11.03 -11.32
CA ILE A 169 -3.83 -9.62 -11.03
C ILE A 169 -4.29 -8.67 -12.13
N MET A 170 -4.66 -9.20 -13.30
CA MET A 170 -5.10 -8.39 -14.43
C MET A 170 -6.61 -8.45 -14.61
N ASP A 171 -7.24 -7.32 -14.77
CA ASP A 171 -8.60 -7.19 -15.29
C ASP A 171 -8.61 -7.10 -16.82
N VAL A 172 -9.79 -7.26 -17.43
CA VAL A 172 -9.93 -7.12 -18.89
C VAL A 172 -9.60 -5.68 -19.29
N GLY A 173 -8.68 -5.56 -20.23
CA GLY A 173 -8.15 -4.26 -20.68
C GLY A 173 -6.80 -3.89 -20.06
N ASP A 174 -6.40 -4.52 -18.96
CA ASP A 174 -5.10 -4.27 -18.34
C ASP A 174 -3.95 -4.68 -19.25
N VAL A 175 -2.84 -3.96 -19.13
CA VAL A 175 -1.64 -4.15 -19.93
C VAL A 175 -0.41 -4.26 -19.03
N VAL A 176 0.43 -5.25 -19.29
CA VAL A 176 1.76 -5.39 -18.70
C VAL A 176 2.81 -5.32 -19.81
N THR A 177 3.85 -4.52 -19.58
CA THR A 177 5.01 -4.45 -20.49
C THR A 177 6.24 -4.99 -19.78
N THR A 178 7.01 -5.85 -20.47
CA THR A 178 8.19 -6.49 -19.90
C THR A 178 9.24 -6.77 -20.97
N THR A 179 10.50 -6.95 -20.58
CA THR A 179 11.62 -7.16 -21.49
C THR A 179 12.44 -8.39 -21.09
N LEU A 180 12.63 -9.27 -22.05
CA LEU A 180 13.55 -10.42 -21.97
C LEU A 180 14.80 -10.12 -22.79
N MET A 181 15.96 -10.21 -22.18
CA MET A 181 17.27 -10.09 -22.82
C MET A 181 17.99 -11.41 -22.71
N VAL A 182 18.41 -11.97 -23.82
CA VAL A 182 19.10 -13.27 -23.86
C VAL A 182 20.41 -13.13 -24.59
N SER A 183 21.49 -13.70 -24.01
CA SER A 183 22.76 -13.79 -24.71
C SER A 183 22.57 -14.54 -26.04
N SER A 184 22.83 -13.86 -27.13
CA SER A 184 22.55 -14.38 -28.48
C SER A 184 23.47 -15.56 -28.79
N SER A 185 22.94 -16.54 -29.51
CA SER A 185 23.65 -17.71 -29.99
C SER A 185 23.03 -18.23 -31.30
N SER A 186 22.76 -19.52 -31.41
CA SER A 186 22.06 -20.12 -32.55
C SER A 186 20.56 -20.35 -32.31
N HIS A 187 20.06 -20.00 -31.12
CA HIS A 187 18.69 -20.26 -30.74
C HIS A 187 17.93 -18.94 -30.46
N TYR A 188 16.64 -18.91 -30.76
CA TYR A 188 15.81 -17.74 -30.74
C TYR A 188 14.44 -17.99 -30.13
N LEU A 189 13.69 -16.92 -29.89
CA LEU A 189 12.32 -16.95 -29.39
C LEU A 189 11.38 -17.65 -30.39
N THR A 190 10.52 -18.55 -29.90
CA THR A 190 9.48 -19.19 -30.73
C THR A 190 8.12 -19.07 -30.09
N ASN A 191 7.07 -18.85 -30.91
CA ASN A 191 5.68 -18.74 -30.45
C ASN A 191 5.22 -19.95 -29.64
N GLY A 192 5.62 -21.17 -30.04
CA GLY A 192 5.25 -22.41 -29.35
C GLY A 192 5.74 -22.50 -27.90
N ASN A 193 6.73 -21.68 -27.54
CA ASN A 193 7.28 -21.63 -26.18
C ASN A 193 6.74 -20.43 -25.37
N ILE A 194 6.01 -19.49 -25.97
CA ILE A 194 5.40 -18.38 -25.25
C ILE A 194 4.15 -18.90 -24.54
N GLN A 195 4.09 -18.67 -23.25
CA GLN A 195 3.00 -19.10 -22.37
C GLN A 195 2.56 -17.97 -21.43
N ILE A 196 1.32 -18.03 -21.00
CA ILE A 196 0.83 -17.28 -19.83
C ILE A 196 0.25 -18.31 -18.85
N ASP A 197 0.71 -18.26 -17.60
CA ASP A 197 0.28 -19.14 -16.51
C ASP A 197 0.38 -20.64 -16.89
N GLY A 198 1.38 -21.01 -17.69
CA GLY A 198 1.62 -22.38 -18.14
C GLY A 198 0.76 -22.84 -19.34
N SER A 199 0.04 -21.92 -19.98
CA SER A 199 -0.84 -22.23 -21.12
C SER A 199 -0.40 -21.48 -22.39
N THR A 200 -0.47 -22.16 -23.53
CA THR A 200 -0.35 -21.57 -24.87
C THR A 200 -1.72 -21.26 -25.49
N SER A 201 -2.81 -21.60 -24.79
CA SER A 201 -4.17 -21.40 -25.30
C SER A 201 -4.62 -19.96 -25.17
N ASN A 202 -5.43 -19.49 -26.13
CA ASN A 202 -6.02 -18.15 -26.15
C ASN A 202 -4.96 -17.02 -26.14
N LEU A 203 -3.82 -17.26 -26.77
CA LEU A 203 -2.79 -16.26 -27.01
C LEU A 203 -2.86 -15.83 -28.48
N ASP A 204 -3.04 -14.54 -28.68
CA ASP A 204 -2.94 -13.87 -29.97
C ASP A 204 -1.59 -13.12 -29.96
N ILE A 205 -0.65 -13.56 -30.81
CA ILE A 205 0.74 -13.10 -30.77
C ILE A 205 1.09 -12.42 -32.08
N ASP A 206 1.31 -11.13 -32.00
CA ASP A 206 1.76 -10.29 -33.11
C ASP A 206 3.18 -9.79 -32.90
N TYR A 207 3.89 -9.60 -34.00
CA TYR A 207 5.24 -9.05 -34.00
C TYR A 207 5.28 -7.66 -34.66
N VAL A 208 6.04 -6.76 -34.03
CA VAL A 208 6.35 -5.47 -34.66
C VAL A 208 7.19 -5.74 -35.90
N GLY A 209 6.68 -5.28 -37.07
CA GLY A 209 7.29 -5.60 -38.36
C GLY A 209 6.64 -6.78 -39.10
N GLY A 210 5.75 -7.54 -38.42
CA GLY A 210 4.90 -8.56 -39.02
C GLY A 210 5.42 -9.99 -38.93
N ASP A 211 6.74 -10.20 -38.77
CA ASP A 211 7.35 -11.53 -38.80
C ASP A 211 7.89 -11.94 -37.42
N ALA A 212 7.65 -13.19 -37.05
CA ALA A 212 8.32 -13.81 -35.88
C ALA A 212 9.81 -14.01 -36.17
N PRO A 213 10.69 -13.99 -35.13
CA PRO A 213 12.08 -14.33 -35.30
C PRO A 213 12.23 -15.74 -35.89
N ASP A 214 13.07 -15.89 -36.91
CA ASP A 214 13.42 -17.17 -37.53
C ASP A 214 14.89 -17.57 -37.30
N SER A 215 15.67 -16.65 -36.74
CA SER A 215 17.07 -16.80 -36.41
C SER A 215 17.45 -15.96 -35.19
N ALA A 216 18.57 -16.31 -34.57
CA ALA A 216 19.21 -15.51 -33.53
C ALA A 216 20.17 -14.50 -34.18
N ASN A 217 20.52 -13.43 -33.46
CA ASN A 217 21.48 -12.43 -33.92
C ASN A 217 22.92 -13.00 -34.06
N GLY A 218 23.23 -14.08 -33.34
CA GLY A 218 24.50 -14.76 -33.40
C GLY A 218 25.62 -14.19 -32.51
N SER A 219 25.49 -12.92 -32.09
CA SER A 219 26.38 -12.23 -31.14
C SER A 219 25.61 -11.24 -30.27
N GLY A 220 26.21 -10.74 -29.20
CA GLY A 220 25.58 -9.76 -28.34
C GLY A 220 24.35 -10.30 -27.60
N PHE A 221 23.23 -9.62 -27.70
CA PHE A 221 21.96 -9.98 -27.05
C PHE A 221 20.80 -9.94 -28.05
N ASP A 222 19.89 -10.91 -27.92
CA ASP A 222 18.55 -10.81 -28.46
C ASP A 222 17.66 -10.16 -27.40
N ILE A 223 16.94 -9.12 -27.78
CA ILE A 223 16.11 -8.33 -26.88
C ILE A 223 14.66 -8.42 -27.37
N TYR A 224 13.78 -8.87 -26.49
CA TYR A 224 12.36 -9.01 -26.75
C TYR A 224 11.58 -8.20 -25.75
N THR A 225 10.82 -7.22 -26.24
CA THR A 225 9.86 -6.48 -25.42
C THR A 225 8.46 -6.98 -25.70
N PHE A 226 7.75 -7.37 -24.66
CA PHE A 226 6.39 -7.89 -24.72
C PHE A 226 5.42 -6.87 -24.14
N THR A 227 4.38 -6.56 -24.88
CA THR A 227 3.19 -5.84 -24.38
C THR A 227 2.05 -6.83 -24.34
N ILE A 228 1.57 -7.16 -23.15
CA ILE A 228 0.59 -8.21 -22.89
C ILE A 228 -0.69 -7.56 -22.41
N GLN A 229 -1.77 -7.68 -23.16
CA GLN A 229 -3.10 -7.19 -22.79
C GLN A 229 -4.04 -8.35 -22.51
N LYS A 230 -4.75 -8.32 -21.39
CA LYS A 230 -5.83 -9.26 -21.13
C LYS A 230 -7.10 -8.83 -21.87
N THR A 231 -7.62 -9.68 -22.74
CA THR A 231 -8.72 -9.34 -23.65
C THR A 231 -10.07 -9.95 -23.25
N SER A 232 -10.08 -10.92 -22.32
CA SER A 232 -11.32 -11.60 -21.91
C SER A 232 -11.28 -12.03 -20.44
N THR A 233 -12.47 -12.17 -19.83
CA THR A 233 -12.67 -12.75 -18.47
C THR A 233 -12.35 -14.23 -18.42
N THR A 234 -12.67 -15.00 -19.50
CA THR A 234 -12.03 -16.30 -19.74
C THR A 234 -10.64 -15.97 -20.24
N PRO A 235 -9.55 -16.27 -19.50
CA PRO A 235 -8.27 -15.70 -19.80
C PRO A 235 -7.87 -15.87 -21.26
N ALA A 236 -7.81 -14.76 -21.97
CA ALA A 236 -7.28 -14.62 -23.33
C ALA A 236 -6.41 -13.36 -23.36
N TYR A 237 -5.37 -13.40 -24.15
CA TYR A 237 -4.37 -12.34 -24.18
C TYR A 237 -3.96 -12.00 -25.60
N HIS A 238 -3.80 -10.73 -25.87
CA HIS A 238 -3.10 -10.21 -27.04
C HIS A 238 -1.68 -9.82 -26.60
N ILE A 239 -0.69 -10.37 -27.30
CA ILE A 239 0.73 -10.17 -27.00
C ILE A 239 1.38 -9.54 -28.21
N VAL A 240 1.88 -8.33 -28.06
CA VAL A 240 2.71 -7.69 -29.10
C VAL A 240 4.16 -7.82 -28.72
N VAL A 241 4.94 -8.41 -29.58
CA VAL A 241 6.38 -8.65 -29.40
C VAL A 241 7.18 -7.71 -30.31
N ASN A 242 8.09 -6.96 -29.70
CA ASN A 242 9.14 -6.25 -30.42
C ASN A 242 10.45 -7.02 -30.24
N ALA A 243 10.99 -7.54 -31.33
CA ALA A 243 12.22 -8.33 -31.35
C ALA A 243 13.36 -7.52 -31.96
N MET A 244 14.46 -7.40 -31.24
CA MET A 244 15.66 -6.69 -31.68
C MET A 244 16.92 -7.51 -31.34
N GLY A 245 17.85 -7.59 -32.28
CA GLY A 245 19.21 -8.03 -32.01
C GLY A 245 20.08 -6.84 -31.60
N ALA A 246 20.97 -7.02 -30.66
CA ALA A 246 21.94 -6.02 -30.22
C ALA A 246 23.35 -6.65 -30.24
N ASP A 247 24.21 -6.10 -31.09
CA ASP A 247 25.64 -6.48 -31.21
C ASP A 247 26.49 -5.90 -30.07
#